data_07332a7f12c2b8b690bbc6cfd97cfd3a
#
_entry.id   07332a7f12c2b8b690bbc6cfd97cfd3a
#
_cell.length_a   1.000
_cell.length_b   1.000
_cell.length_c   1.000
_cell.angle_alpha   90.00
_cell.angle_beta   90.00
_cell.angle_gamma   90.00
#
_symmetry.space_group_name_H-M   'P 1'
#
loop_
_entity.id
_entity.type
_entity.pdbx_description
1 polymer ?
#
loop_
_entity_poly.entity_id
_entity_poly.type
_entity_poly.pdbx_seq_one_letter_code
_entity_poly.pdbx_strand_id
1 'polypeptide(L)'
;MNCLVIGGTQFIGRHLVAELIQGGHTVTVLHRKPKHGFGRRVKNILADRNDPRAMKAALAGKSFEVVFDNVYDWQRGTTAAHVEGTVRAINGPLHRYIFMSSVAAYGDGLNHHEGDALAPDDAADLYVRNKATSERALFRLHQRIGLPAVTLRPPFVYGPANPLYREAYFWDRLRAGRPIIVPGDGRRLMQFVYVKDLVTAALRAMTEKAAVGHAFNIANARPVAQSEFVDALAKVCRKPVKFVRTPREYLLRAGGHPMGPRLYFGLYLDMPPITEVTAKAQRVLKFKPTDFSTGLAETYKWYLRHNHAAKQDYSFEDTLLKHAPVLPPATKV
;
A
#
# COMPACT_ATOMS: atom_id res chain seq x y z
N MET A 1 17.90 -6.57 17.34
CA MET A 1 16.68 -6.14 18.07
C MET A 1 15.62 -7.22 18.01
N ASN A 2 14.76 -7.29 19.03
CA ASN A 2 13.60 -8.17 19.05
C ASN A 2 12.38 -7.46 18.44
N CYS A 3 11.95 -7.89 17.26
CA CYS A 3 10.94 -7.21 16.46
C CYS A 3 9.63 -8.01 16.40
N LEU A 4 8.50 -7.36 16.62
CA LEU A 4 7.17 -7.87 16.32
C LEU A 4 6.68 -7.28 14.99
N VAL A 5 6.26 -8.14 14.05
CA VAL A 5 5.63 -7.71 12.80
C VAL A 5 4.18 -8.21 12.79
N ILE A 6 3.24 -7.31 12.96
CA ILE A 6 1.81 -7.59 12.83
C ILE A 6 1.47 -7.52 11.35
N GLY A 7 1.09 -8.67 10.75
CA GLY A 7 0.85 -8.78 9.31
C GLY A 7 2.12 -9.01 8.46
N GLY A 8 3.06 -9.80 8.95
CA GLY A 8 4.34 -10.09 8.30
C GLY A 8 4.31 -11.14 7.18
N THR A 9 3.15 -11.69 6.79
CA THR A 9 3.11 -12.90 5.93
C THR A 9 2.81 -12.63 4.45
N GLN A 10 2.37 -11.44 4.09
CA GLN A 10 2.01 -11.06 2.73
C GLN A 10 2.68 -9.75 2.33
N PHE A 11 2.94 -9.58 1.06
CA PHE A 11 3.41 -8.37 0.38
C PHE A 11 4.38 -7.53 1.23
N ILE A 12 3.99 -6.29 1.64
CA ILE A 12 4.85 -5.38 2.41
C ILE A 12 5.47 -6.08 3.62
N GLY A 13 4.62 -6.75 4.42
CA GLY A 13 5.09 -7.45 5.62
C GLY A 13 6.04 -8.59 5.33
N ARG A 14 5.87 -9.32 4.23
CA ARG A 14 6.77 -10.40 3.82
C ARG A 14 8.15 -9.86 3.45
N HIS A 15 8.21 -8.76 2.70
CA HIS A 15 9.48 -8.10 2.37
C HIS A 15 10.16 -7.56 3.63
N LEU A 16 9.39 -6.93 4.52
CA LEU A 16 9.90 -6.40 5.80
C LEU A 16 10.51 -7.51 6.67
N VAL A 17 9.80 -8.64 6.83
CA VAL A 17 10.31 -9.78 7.60
C VAL A 17 11.59 -10.34 6.99
N ALA A 18 11.66 -10.44 5.66
CA ALA A 18 12.87 -10.91 4.98
C ALA A 18 14.09 -10.02 5.26
N GLU A 19 13.92 -8.70 5.14
CA GLU A 19 14.98 -7.72 5.42
C GLU A 19 15.39 -7.71 6.90
N LEU A 20 14.43 -7.82 7.83
CA LEU A 20 14.74 -7.92 9.27
C LEU A 20 15.57 -9.18 9.58
N ILE A 21 15.25 -10.33 8.98
CA ILE A 21 16.03 -11.55 9.14
C ILE A 21 17.45 -11.37 8.58
N GLN A 22 17.57 -10.75 7.40
CA GLN A 22 18.87 -10.48 6.77
C GLN A 22 19.71 -9.52 7.60
N GLY A 23 19.07 -8.54 8.26
CA GLY A 23 19.69 -7.62 9.20
C GLY A 23 20.03 -8.22 10.57
N GLY A 24 19.86 -9.53 10.78
CA GLY A 24 20.20 -10.23 12.03
C GLY A 24 19.27 -9.97 13.19
N HIS A 25 18.03 -9.50 12.94
CA HIS A 25 17.04 -9.26 13.99
C HIS A 25 16.31 -10.54 14.39
N THR A 26 15.90 -10.62 15.64
CA THR A 26 14.96 -11.67 16.11
C THR A 26 13.54 -11.22 15.72
N VAL A 27 12.88 -12.01 14.87
CA VAL A 27 11.58 -11.64 14.32
C VAL A 27 10.49 -12.56 14.84
N THR A 28 9.41 -11.94 15.32
CA THR A 28 8.14 -12.59 15.63
C THR A 28 7.07 -12.03 14.72
N VAL A 29 6.31 -12.91 14.06
CA VAL A 29 5.17 -12.51 13.23
C VAL A 29 3.86 -12.80 13.96
N LEU A 30 2.96 -11.80 14.04
CA LEU A 30 1.61 -11.98 14.54
C LEU A 30 0.63 -11.97 13.38
N HIS A 31 -0.13 -13.04 13.24
CA HIS A 31 -1.12 -13.20 12.18
C HIS A 31 -2.17 -14.28 12.51
N ARG A 32 -3.20 -14.43 11.65
CA ARG A 32 -4.34 -15.33 11.88
C ARG A 32 -4.12 -16.76 11.38
N LYS A 33 -3.09 -17.01 10.56
CA LYS A 33 -2.86 -18.34 9.93
C LYS A 33 -1.79 -19.12 10.70
N PRO A 34 -1.94 -20.44 10.85
CA PRO A 34 -0.99 -21.25 11.64
C PRO A 34 0.40 -21.37 10.99
N LYS A 35 0.52 -21.14 9.69
CA LYS A 35 1.78 -21.31 8.95
C LYS A 35 2.19 -20.02 8.24
N HIS A 36 3.51 -19.80 8.18
CA HIS A 36 4.17 -18.78 7.37
C HIS A 36 5.35 -19.39 6.60
N GLY A 37 5.82 -18.74 5.55
CA GLY A 37 6.88 -19.26 4.67
C GLY A 37 8.33 -18.99 5.12
N PHE A 38 8.59 -18.60 6.38
CA PHE A 38 9.93 -18.21 6.85
C PHE A 38 10.68 -19.30 7.62
N GLY A 39 10.07 -20.48 7.82
CA GLY A 39 10.67 -21.58 8.57
C GLY A 39 10.93 -21.24 10.03
N ARG A 40 11.91 -21.93 10.64
CA ARG A 40 12.23 -21.80 12.08
C ARG A 40 12.90 -20.48 12.47
N ARG A 41 13.31 -19.67 11.52
CA ARG A 41 13.96 -18.36 11.77
C ARG A 41 13.01 -17.29 12.30
N VAL A 42 11.72 -17.51 12.19
CA VAL A 42 10.68 -16.55 12.61
C VAL A 42 9.75 -17.21 13.60
N LYS A 43 9.59 -16.59 14.77
CA LYS A 43 8.61 -17.01 15.78
C LYS A 43 7.20 -16.64 15.32
N ASN A 44 6.21 -17.45 15.70
CA ASN A 44 4.82 -17.27 15.29
C ASN A 44 3.92 -17.00 16.50
N ILE A 45 3.10 -15.96 16.41
CA ILE A 45 2.00 -15.67 17.34
C ILE A 45 0.69 -15.66 16.55
N LEU A 46 -0.26 -16.49 17.00
CA LEU A 46 -1.59 -16.54 16.40
C LEU A 46 -2.54 -15.65 17.19
N ALA A 47 -3.01 -14.59 16.57
CA ALA A 47 -4.04 -13.73 17.10
C ALA A 47 -4.76 -12.97 15.96
N ASP A 48 -6.01 -12.62 16.22
CA ASP A 48 -6.69 -11.61 15.43
C ASP A 48 -6.36 -10.22 15.98
N ARG A 49 -5.72 -9.38 15.15
CA ARG A 49 -5.34 -8.01 15.51
C ARG A 49 -6.55 -7.16 15.90
N ASN A 50 -7.73 -7.46 15.38
CA ASN A 50 -8.98 -6.75 15.69
C ASN A 50 -9.71 -7.30 16.95
N ASP A 51 -9.14 -8.29 17.62
CA ASP A 51 -9.65 -8.77 18.90
C ASP A 51 -8.71 -8.34 20.06
N PRO A 52 -9.10 -7.33 20.86
CA PRO A 52 -8.26 -6.84 21.94
C PRO A 52 -7.97 -7.89 23.03
N ARG A 53 -8.89 -8.83 23.27
CA ARG A 53 -8.70 -9.92 24.26
C ARG A 53 -7.67 -10.93 23.73
N ALA A 54 -7.80 -11.36 22.47
CA ALA A 54 -6.83 -12.23 21.82
C ALA A 54 -5.44 -11.57 21.77
N MET A 55 -5.35 -10.28 21.44
CA MET A 55 -4.09 -9.54 21.43
C MET A 55 -3.45 -9.48 22.82
N LYS A 56 -4.21 -9.15 23.86
CA LYS A 56 -3.70 -9.12 25.24
C LYS A 56 -3.18 -10.49 25.68
N ALA A 57 -3.92 -11.56 25.42
CA ALA A 57 -3.50 -12.93 25.76
C ALA A 57 -2.26 -13.36 24.96
N ALA A 58 -2.23 -13.08 23.66
CA ALA A 58 -1.14 -13.50 22.78
C ALA A 58 0.19 -12.78 23.07
N LEU A 59 0.15 -11.54 23.56
CA LEU A 59 1.31 -10.72 23.86
C LEU A 59 1.70 -10.77 25.37
N ALA A 60 0.90 -11.42 26.22
CA ALA A 60 1.20 -11.56 27.65
C ALA A 60 2.59 -12.18 27.87
N GLY A 61 3.38 -11.58 28.77
CA GLY A 61 4.72 -12.05 29.12
C GLY A 61 5.76 -11.93 27.98
N LYS A 62 5.44 -11.27 26.86
CA LYS A 62 6.36 -11.04 25.75
C LYS A 62 6.75 -9.57 25.67
N SER A 63 8.02 -9.30 25.42
CA SER A 63 8.53 -7.94 25.21
C SER A 63 9.16 -7.82 23.84
N PHE A 64 9.00 -6.66 23.22
CA PHE A 64 9.54 -6.32 21.92
C PHE A 64 10.17 -4.94 21.96
N GLU A 65 11.35 -4.81 21.35
CA GLU A 65 12.01 -3.52 21.21
C GLU A 65 11.35 -2.67 20.10
N VAL A 66 10.89 -3.34 19.03
CA VAL A 66 10.30 -2.68 17.88
C VAL A 66 9.02 -3.41 17.45
N VAL A 67 7.99 -2.65 17.17
CA VAL A 67 6.72 -3.16 16.62
C VAL A 67 6.43 -2.50 15.27
N PHE A 68 6.22 -3.32 14.26
CA PHE A 68 5.69 -2.92 12.95
C PHE A 68 4.23 -3.32 12.86
N ASP A 69 3.34 -2.36 12.87
CA ASP A 69 1.89 -2.58 12.73
C ASP A 69 1.45 -2.33 11.29
N ASN A 70 1.39 -3.41 10.51
CA ASN A 70 1.27 -3.39 9.05
C ASN A 70 -0.07 -3.97 8.54
N VAL A 71 -1.02 -4.28 9.43
CA VAL A 71 -2.30 -4.90 9.05
C VAL A 71 -3.43 -3.89 8.98
N TYR A 72 -4.24 -4.03 7.93
CA TYR A 72 -5.59 -3.51 7.85
C TYR A 72 -6.54 -4.64 7.46
N ASP A 73 -7.62 -4.83 8.20
CA ASP A 73 -8.67 -5.80 7.86
C ASP A 73 -9.65 -5.15 6.87
N TRP A 74 -9.60 -5.57 5.62
CA TRP A 74 -10.42 -5.00 4.56
C TRP A 74 -11.92 -5.35 4.65
N GLN A 75 -12.27 -6.38 5.42
CA GLN A 75 -13.66 -6.80 5.58
C GLN A 75 -14.33 -6.08 6.77
N ARG A 76 -13.62 -5.94 7.89
CA ARG A 76 -14.17 -5.42 9.14
C ARG A 76 -13.67 -4.03 9.50
N GLY A 77 -12.63 -3.56 8.81
CA GLY A 77 -11.89 -2.36 9.18
C GLY A 77 -10.96 -2.60 10.38
N THR A 78 -9.89 -1.84 10.48
CA THR A 78 -9.04 -1.78 11.67
C THR A 78 -9.12 -0.37 12.22
N THR A 79 -9.75 -0.21 13.37
CA THR A 79 -10.05 1.09 13.99
C THR A 79 -8.94 1.59 14.91
N ALA A 80 -8.99 2.85 15.29
CA ALA A 80 -8.11 3.45 16.31
C ALA A 80 -8.12 2.66 17.63
N ALA A 81 -9.29 2.17 18.06
CA ALA A 81 -9.41 1.36 19.28
C ALA A 81 -8.61 0.05 19.20
N HIS A 82 -8.59 -0.58 18.02
CA HIS A 82 -7.77 -1.77 17.81
C HIS A 82 -6.27 -1.44 17.87
N VAL A 83 -5.84 -0.29 17.32
CA VAL A 83 -4.45 0.18 17.37
C VAL A 83 -4.04 0.49 18.81
N GLU A 84 -4.84 1.25 19.55
CA GLU A 84 -4.61 1.53 20.97
C GLU A 84 -4.60 0.25 21.82
N GLY A 85 -5.51 -0.69 21.56
CA GLY A 85 -5.55 -2.00 22.23
C GLY A 85 -4.26 -2.79 22.04
N THR A 86 -3.67 -2.74 20.84
CA THR A 86 -2.37 -3.33 20.57
C THR A 86 -1.26 -2.65 21.39
N VAL A 87 -1.21 -1.31 21.40
CA VAL A 87 -0.21 -0.58 22.18
C VAL A 87 -0.29 -0.94 23.67
N ARG A 88 -1.51 -1.03 24.23
CA ARG A 88 -1.72 -1.41 25.63
C ARG A 88 -1.35 -2.87 25.94
N ALA A 89 -1.38 -3.75 24.92
CA ALA A 89 -1.03 -5.17 25.09
C ALA A 89 0.49 -5.44 25.02
N ILE A 90 1.28 -4.48 24.55
CA ILE A 90 2.73 -4.59 24.47
C ILE A 90 3.32 -4.36 25.89
N ASN A 91 4.22 -5.25 26.30
CA ASN A 91 4.90 -5.19 27.58
C ASN A 91 6.37 -4.78 27.41
N GLY A 92 6.91 -4.12 28.43
CA GLY A 92 8.32 -3.73 28.48
C GLY A 92 8.66 -2.47 27.68
N PRO A 93 9.94 -2.09 27.69
CA PRO A 93 10.40 -0.89 27.02
C PRO A 93 10.33 -1.05 25.49
N LEU A 94 9.60 -0.15 24.85
CA LEU A 94 9.45 -0.11 23.40
C LEU A 94 10.31 1.03 22.82
N HIS A 95 11.22 0.69 21.92
CA HIS A 95 12.07 1.69 21.24
C HIS A 95 11.37 2.33 20.05
N ARG A 96 10.47 1.59 19.36
CA ARG A 96 9.72 2.06 18.20
C ARG A 96 8.39 1.36 18.02
N TYR A 97 7.36 2.12 17.71
CA TYR A 97 6.09 1.64 17.16
C TYR A 97 5.90 2.25 15.78
N ILE A 98 6.07 1.43 14.73
CA ILE A 98 5.97 1.88 13.34
C ILE A 98 4.63 1.43 12.78
N PHE A 99 3.77 2.40 12.50
CA PHE A 99 2.43 2.15 11.96
C PHE A 99 2.41 2.37 10.44
N MET A 100 1.94 1.37 9.71
CA MET A 100 1.70 1.48 8.29
C MET A 100 0.35 2.16 8.05
N SER A 101 0.39 3.47 7.90
CA SER A 101 -0.75 4.30 7.53
C SER A 101 -1.00 4.26 6.02
N SER A 102 -1.45 5.34 5.44
CA SER A 102 -1.68 5.52 4.01
C SER A 102 -1.76 7.01 3.68
N VAL A 103 -1.44 7.39 2.45
CA VAL A 103 -1.78 8.71 1.91
C VAL A 103 -3.28 9.00 2.01
N ALA A 104 -4.12 7.96 1.94
CA ALA A 104 -5.57 8.08 2.10
C ALA A 104 -6.00 8.69 3.45
N ALA A 105 -5.13 8.72 4.47
CA ALA A 105 -5.43 9.39 5.73
C ALA A 105 -5.67 10.90 5.58
N TYR A 106 -5.21 11.52 4.48
CA TYR A 106 -5.51 12.93 4.17
C TYR A 106 -6.92 13.13 3.60
N GLY A 107 -7.51 12.13 2.96
CA GLY A 107 -8.61 12.26 2.02
C GLY A 107 -8.09 12.50 0.61
N ASP A 108 -8.90 13.11 -0.25
CA ASP A 108 -8.51 13.45 -1.62
C ASP A 108 -7.64 14.72 -1.64
N GLY A 109 -6.83 14.88 -2.68
CA GLY A 109 -6.04 16.08 -2.88
C GLY A 109 -4.65 15.83 -3.47
N LEU A 110 -3.98 16.89 -3.84
CA LEU A 110 -2.67 16.84 -4.48
C LEU A 110 -1.60 17.47 -3.60
N ASN A 111 -0.40 16.89 -3.64
CA ASN A 111 0.82 17.42 -3.01
C ASN A 111 0.72 17.58 -1.48
N HIS A 112 0.06 16.64 -0.80
CA HIS A 112 -0.03 16.66 0.65
C HIS A 112 1.34 16.65 1.34
N HIS A 113 1.47 17.51 2.34
CA HIS A 113 2.59 17.53 3.27
C HIS A 113 2.22 16.86 4.59
N GLU A 114 3.21 16.39 5.34
CA GLU A 114 2.95 15.70 6.61
C GLU A 114 2.29 16.57 7.68
N GLY A 115 2.33 17.89 7.52
CA GLY A 115 1.66 18.87 8.36
C GLY A 115 0.20 19.15 8.01
N ASP A 116 -0.29 18.64 6.87
CA ASP A 116 -1.66 18.86 6.44
C ASP A 116 -2.65 18.13 7.35
N ALA A 117 -3.86 18.67 7.43
CA ALA A 117 -4.93 18.05 8.20
C ALA A 117 -5.26 16.67 7.64
N LEU A 118 -5.47 15.73 8.54
CA LEU A 118 -6.02 14.41 8.17
C LEU A 118 -7.54 14.50 8.00
N ALA A 119 -8.08 13.57 7.22
CA ALA A 119 -9.52 13.41 7.02
C ALA A 119 -10.28 13.41 8.37
N PRO A 120 -11.48 13.97 8.43
CA PRO A 120 -12.26 14.09 9.66
C PRO A 120 -12.69 12.73 10.23
N ASP A 121 -13.10 12.71 11.49
CA ASP A 121 -13.47 11.49 12.21
C ASP A 121 -14.78 10.86 11.69
N ASP A 122 -15.58 11.61 10.95
CA ASP A 122 -16.82 11.20 10.29
C ASP A 122 -16.68 10.96 8.79
N ALA A 123 -15.45 10.96 8.24
CA ALA A 123 -15.23 10.69 6.84
C ALA A 123 -16.01 9.45 6.37
N ALA A 124 -16.70 9.56 5.24
CA ALA A 124 -17.60 8.51 4.72
C ALA A 124 -16.85 7.21 4.38
N ASP A 125 -15.65 7.33 3.81
CA ASP A 125 -14.82 6.16 3.52
C ASP A 125 -14.20 5.61 4.81
N LEU A 126 -14.54 4.35 5.12
CA LEU A 126 -14.08 3.66 6.33
C LEU A 126 -12.55 3.50 6.38
N TYR A 127 -11.90 3.27 5.24
CA TYR A 127 -10.45 3.12 5.20
C TYR A 127 -9.76 4.45 5.51
N VAL A 128 -10.18 5.51 4.86
CA VAL A 128 -9.74 6.89 5.09
C VAL A 128 -9.89 7.25 6.56
N ARG A 129 -11.11 7.12 7.09
CA ARG A 129 -11.44 7.42 8.49
C ARG A 129 -10.59 6.63 9.47
N ASN A 130 -10.47 5.31 9.27
CA ASN A 130 -9.72 4.45 10.18
C ASN A 130 -8.23 4.76 10.19
N LYS A 131 -7.64 5.08 9.03
CA LYS A 131 -6.22 5.49 8.97
C LYS A 131 -5.98 6.82 9.66
N ALA A 132 -6.82 7.82 9.40
CA ALA A 132 -6.74 9.14 10.02
C ALA A 132 -6.91 9.09 11.55
N THR A 133 -7.95 8.41 12.04
CA THR A 133 -8.22 8.27 13.46
C THR A 133 -7.15 7.46 14.19
N SER A 134 -6.60 6.42 13.56
CA SER A 134 -5.50 5.62 14.12
C SER A 134 -4.22 6.43 14.29
N GLU A 135 -3.86 7.28 13.33
CA GLU A 135 -2.71 8.18 13.47
C GLU A 135 -2.92 9.19 14.59
N ARG A 136 -4.09 9.85 14.64
CA ARG A 136 -4.41 10.76 15.75
C ARG A 136 -4.32 10.08 17.11
N ALA A 137 -4.78 8.84 17.22
CA ALA A 137 -4.68 8.06 18.46
C ALA A 137 -3.22 7.78 18.84
N LEU A 138 -2.38 7.36 17.89
CA LEU A 138 -0.96 7.11 18.14
C LEU A 138 -0.20 8.37 18.56
N PHE A 139 -0.47 9.51 17.92
CA PHE A 139 0.18 10.78 18.32
C PHE A 139 -0.33 11.33 19.65
N ARG A 140 -1.61 11.11 20.00
CA ARG A 140 -2.08 11.37 21.37
C ARG A 140 -1.36 10.51 22.41
N LEU A 141 -1.14 9.21 22.12
CA LEU A 141 -0.37 8.34 23.01
C LEU A 141 1.10 8.76 23.08
N HIS A 142 1.69 9.22 21.98
CA HIS A 142 3.04 9.80 22.00
C HIS A 142 3.12 10.98 22.97
N GLN A 143 2.18 11.92 22.90
CA GLN A 143 2.15 13.11 23.77
C GLN A 143 1.88 12.76 25.24
N ARG A 144 1.01 11.79 25.52
CA ARG A 144 0.54 11.50 26.88
C ARG A 144 1.45 10.55 27.66
N ILE A 145 2.04 9.57 27.02
CA ILE A 145 2.82 8.50 27.66
C ILE A 145 4.19 8.27 27.00
N GLY A 146 4.62 9.15 26.08
CA GLY A 146 5.91 9.02 25.42
C GLY A 146 6.01 7.84 24.44
N LEU A 147 4.88 7.33 23.91
CA LEU A 147 4.94 6.24 22.90
C LEU A 147 5.87 6.63 21.76
N PRO A 148 6.93 5.87 21.46
CA PRO A 148 7.87 6.21 20.37
C PRO A 148 7.27 5.86 18.99
N ALA A 149 6.12 6.49 18.68
CA ALA A 149 5.35 6.26 17.46
C ALA A 149 5.99 6.92 16.24
N VAL A 150 5.96 6.21 15.12
CA VAL A 150 6.24 6.71 13.76
C VAL A 150 5.16 6.21 12.84
N THR A 151 4.65 7.05 11.93
CA THR A 151 3.70 6.60 10.91
C THR A 151 4.28 6.78 9.51
N LEU A 152 4.04 5.81 8.63
CA LEU A 152 4.41 5.86 7.22
C LEU A 152 3.14 5.94 6.38
N ARG A 153 3.07 6.90 5.48
CA ARG A 153 1.90 7.16 4.60
C ARG A 153 2.27 6.81 3.15
N PRO A 154 2.24 5.54 2.76
CA PRO A 154 2.45 5.18 1.36
C PRO A 154 1.18 5.42 0.53
N PRO A 155 1.33 5.78 -0.78
CA PRO A 155 0.25 5.74 -1.76
C PRO A 155 0.07 4.31 -2.30
N PHE A 156 -0.10 4.13 -3.63
CA PHE A 156 -0.17 2.80 -4.21
C PHE A 156 1.18 2.07 -4.12
N VAL A 157 1.25 1.06 -3.25
CA VAL A 157 2.44 0.21 -3.15
C VAL A 157 2.43 -0.79 -4.30
N TYR A 158 3.52 -0.86 -5.06
CA TYR A 158 3.72 -1.83 -6.15
C TYR A 158 4.99 -2.65 -5.91
N GLY A 159 5.11 -3.77 -6.61
CA GLY A 159 6.30 -4.60 -6.50
C GLY A 159 6.01 -6.10 -6.48
N PRO A 160 7.06 -6.92 -6.38
CA PRO A 160 6.95 -8.38 -6.29
C PRO A 160 6.02 -8.83 -5.16
N ALA A 161 5.19 -9.84 -5.42
CA ALA A 161 4.22 -10.40 -4.49
C ALA A 161 3.05 -9.45 -4.10
N ASN A 162 2.80 -8.40 -4.89
CA ASN A 162 1.58 -7.61 -4.73
C ASN A 162 0.34 -8.50 -4.93
N PRO A 163 -0.56 -8.64 -3.92
CA PRO A 163 -1.73 -9.49 -4.03
C PRO A 163 -2.88 -8.84 -4.82
N LEU A 164 -2.77 -7.55 -5.12
CA LEU A 164 -3.81 -6.78 -5.79
C LEU A 164 -3.66 -6.86 -7.31
N TYR A 165 -4.75 -7.04 -8.01
CA TYR A 165 -4.78 -7.13 -9.48
C TYR A 165 -4.66 -5.73 -10.11
N ARG A 166 -3.46 -5.14 -9.99
CA ARG A 166 -3.09 -3.80 -10.49
C ARG A 166 -2.21 -3.91 -11.72
N GLU A 167 -0.90 -4.08 -11.53
CA GLU A 167 0.07 -4.18 -12.64
C GLU A 167 -0.23 -5.42 -13.52
N ALA A 168 -0.56 -6.54 -12.89
CA ALA A 168 -0.91 -7.78 -13.58
C ALA A 168 -2.14 -7.61 -14.50
N TYR A 169 -3.12 -6.78 -14.11
CA TYR A 169 -4.28 -6.45 -14.93
C TYR A 169 -3.89 -5.95 -16.32
N PHE A 170 -2.91 -5.07 -16.39
CA PHE A 170 -2.44 -4.49 -17.65
C PHE A 170 -1.53 -5.46 -18.41
N TRP A 171 -0.64 -6.15 -17.74
CA TRP A 171 0.26 -7.11 -18.40
C TRP A 171 -0.49 -8.28 -19.01
N ASP A 172 -1.54 -8.78 -18.39
CA ASP A 172 -2.39 -9.82 -18.97
C ASP A 172 -2.98 -9.35 -20.32
N ARG A 173 -3.44 -8.10 -20.39
CA ARG A 173 -4.02 -7.51 -21.61
C ARG A 173 -2.98 -7.19 -22.66
N LEU A 174 -1.90 -6.55 -22.28
CA LEU A 174 -0.79 -6.23 -23.19
C LEU A 174 -0.19 -7.49 -23.81
N ARG A 175 -0.04 -8.56 -23.04
CA ARG A 175 0.47 -9.85 -23.55
C ARG A 175 -0.53 -10.55 -24.47
N ALA A 176 -1.81 -10.37 -24.23
CA ALA A 176 -2.88 -10.88 -25.08
C ALA A 176 -3.13 -9.98 -26.32
N GLY A 177 -2.36 -8.89 -26.51
CA GLY A 177 -2.54 -7.96 -27.63
C GLY A 177 -3.84 -7.15 -27.56
N ARG A 178 -4.45 -7.05 -26.37
CA ARG A 178 -5.72 -6.35 -26.18
C ARG A 178 -5.52 -4.85 -25.99
N PRO A 179 -6.49 -4.03 -26.41
CA PRO A 179 -6.48 -2.61 -26.08
C PRO A 179 -6.66 -2.39 -24.58
N ILE A 180 -6.15 -1.28 -24.08
CA ILE A 180 -6.33 -0.85 -22.70
C ILE A 180 -7.40 0.25 -22.66
N ILE A 181 -8.47 -0.01 -21.94
CA ILE A 181 -9.50 0.99 -21.63
C ILE A 181 -8.91 1.98 -20.63
N VAL A 182 -8.98 3.27 -20.95
CA VAL A 182 -8.51 4.35 -20.09
C VAL A 182 -9.72 5.24 -19.73
N PRO A 183 -10.06 5.38 -18.44
CA PRO A 183 -11.17 6.20 -18.02
C PRO A 183 -10.87 7.69 -18.24
N GLY A 184 -11.79 8.41 -18.88
CA GLY A 184 -11.63 9.81 -19.25
C GLY A 184 -10.50 10.04 -20.25
N ASP A 185 -9.76 11.11 -20.08
CA ASP A 185 -8.63 11.49 -20.93
C ASP A 185 -7.29 10.81 -20.53
N GLY A 186 -7.29 10.07 -19.42
CA GLY A 186 -6.12 9.36 -18.89
C GLY A 186 -5.09 10.26 -18.19
N ARG A 187 -5.44 11.51 -17.85
CA ARG A 187 -4.57 12.47 -17.15
C ARG A 187 -4.67 12.42 -15.63
N ARG A 188 -5.61 11.66 -15.08
CA ARG A 188 -5.75 11.53 -13.63
C ARG A 188 -4.42 11.09 -13.02
N LEU A 189 -3.97 11.85 -12.03
CA LEU A 189 -2.70 11.59 -11.36
C LEU A 189 -2.85 10.46 -10.34
N MET A 190 -1.83 9.61 -10.32
CA MET A 190 -1.63 8.54 -9.35
C MET A 190 -0.20 8.64 -8.83
N GLN A 191 0.03 8.26 -7.59
CA GLN A 191 1.38 8.15 -7.06
C GLN A 191 1.62 6.76 -6.51
N PHE A 192 2.87 6.33 -6.57
CA PHE A 192 3.26 4.97 -6.24
C PHE A 192 4.47 4.96 -5.31
N VAL A 193 4.69 3.84 -4.65
CA VAL A 193 5.94 3.53 -3.98
C VAL A 193 6.35 2.08 -4.24
N TYR A 194 7.61 1.85 -4.52
CA TYR A 194 8.15 0.50 -4.67
C TYR A 194 8.22 -0.18 -3.30
N VAL A 195 7.78 -1.44 -3.20
CA VAL A 195 7.66 -2.14 -1.92
C VAL A 195 8.99 -2.21 -1.16
N LYS A 196 10.12 -2.39 -1.86
CA LYS A 196 11.45 -2.43 -1.20
C LYS A 196 11.85 -1.06 -0.65
N ASP A 197 11.49 0.04 -1.32
CA ASP A 197 11.75 1.39 -0.84
C ASP A 197 10.95 1.69 0.43
N LEU A 198 9.67 1.28 0.44
CA LEU A 198 8.82 1.41 1.62
C LEU A 198 9.38 0.61 2.80
N VAL A 199 9.86 -0.61 2.56
CA VAL A 199 10.54 -1.43 3.58
C VAL A 199 11.82 -0.78 4.07
N THR A 200 12.64 -0.23 3.16
CA THR A 200 13.85 0.52 3.53
C THR A 200 13.51 1.73 4.40
N ALA A 201 12.45 2.48 4.07
CA ALA A 201 11.97 3.59 4.89
C ALA A 201 11.52 3.12 6.29
N ALA A 202 10.82 1.98 6.38
CA ALA A 202 10.42 1.39 7.67
C ALA A 202 11.63 0.99 8.53
N LEU A 203 12.66 0.40 7.93
CA LEU A 203 13.90 0.05 8.62
C LEU A 203 14.70 1.30 9.07
N ARG A 204 14.70 2.37 8.27
CA ARG A 204 15.28 3.65 8.68
C ARG A 204 14.51 4.28 9.82
N ALA A 205 13.18 4.27 9.77
CA ALA A 205 12.33 4.75 10.86
C ALA A 205 12.54 3.97 12.17
N MET A 206 12.96 2.71 12.09
CA MET A 206 13.28 1.87 13.25
C MET A 206 14.46 2.43 14.05
N THR A 207 15.47 2.97 13.40
CA THR A 207 16.74 3.39 14.01
C THR A 207 16.92 4.90 14.12
N GLU A 208 16.25 5.68 13.26
CA GLU A 208 16.41 7.12 13.24
C GLU A 208 15.72 7.80 14.44
N LYS A 209 16.49 8.45 15.31
CA LYS A 209 15.96 9.12 16.51
C LYS A 209 15.01 10.26 16.16
N ALA A 210 15.34 11.03 15.12
CA ALA A 210 14.54 12.16 14.66
C ALA A 210 13.21 11.74 14.00
N ALA A 211 12.94 10.43 13.85
CA ALA A 211 11.67 9.95 13.32
C ALA A 211 10.57 9.85 14.40
N VAL A 212 10.93 9.80 15.67
CA VAL A 212 9.96 9.62 16.78
C VAL A 212 8.97 10.79 16.85
N GLY A 213 7.69 10.47 16.96
CA GLY A 213 6.63 11.46 17.02
C GLY A 213 6.24 12.06 15.68
N HIS A 214 6.71 11.46 14.55
CA HIS A 214 6.48 12.01 13.24
C HIS A 214 5.81 11.04 12.25
N ALA A 215 5.02 11.62 11.34
CA ALA A 215 4.57 10.98 10.12
C ALA A 215 5.55 11.25 8.97
N PHE A 216 5.59 10.31 8.00
CA PHE A 216 6.40 10.43 6.79
C PHE A 216 5.61 9.98 5.57
N ASN A 217 5.55 10.82 4.56
CA ASN A 217 5.08 10.51 3.22
C ASN A 217 6.16 9.72 2.48
N ILE A 218 5.79 8.55 1.94
CA ILE A 218 6.76 7.62 1.32
C ILE A 218 6.30 7.23 -0.07
N ALA A 219 6.78 7.95 -1.08
CA ALA A 219 6.33 7.79 -2.46
C ALA A 219 7.48 7.95 -3.48
N ASN A 220 7.22 7.56 -4.72
CA ASN A 220 8.09 7.89 -5.85
C ASN A 220 8.27 9.41 -5.97
N ALA A 221 9.35 9.82 -6.64
CA ALA A 221 9.74 11.22 -6.76
C ALA A 221 8.67 12.13 -7.37
N ARG A 222 7.83 11.60 -8.26
CA ARG A 222 6.72 12.33 -8.88
C ARG A 222 5.47 11.44 -9.07
N PRO A 223 4.27 12.04 -9.07
CA PRO A 223 3.07 11.39 -9.55
C PRO A 223 3.17 11.07 -11.05
N VAL A 224 2.35 10.14 -11.52
CA VAL A 224 2.23 9.77 -12.93
C VAL A 224 0.77 9.79 -13.35
N ALA A 225 0.49 10.18 -14.58
CA ALA A 225 -0.85 10.09 -15.14
C ALA A 225 -1.23 8.62 -15.45
N GLN A 226 -2.52 8.30 -15.48
CA GLN A 226 -3.00 6.95 -15.81
C GLN A 226 -2.42 6.44 -17.13
N SER A 227 -2.39 7.27 -18.18
CA SER A 227 -1.79 6.89 -19.47
C SER A 227 -0.27 6.67 -19.36
N GLU A 228 0.46 7.52 -18.64
CA GLU A 228 1.91 7.36 -18.41
C GLU A 228 2.23 6.06 -17.67
N PHE A 229 1.39 5.70 -16.70
CA PHE A 229 1.54 4.43 -15.96
C PHE A 229 1.42 3.23 -16.89
N VAL A 230 0.38 3.21 -17.74
CA VAL A 230 0.18 2.11 -18.71
C VAL A 230 1.31 2.07 -19.72
N ASP A 231 1.78 3.22 -20.21
CA ASP A 231 2.94 3.30 -21.11
C ASP A 231 4.21 2.72 -20.46
N ALA A 232 4.44 3.02 -19.17
CA ALA A 232 5.57 2.45 -18.45
C ALA A 232 5.48 0.92 -18.34
N LEU A 233 4.29 0.37 -18.07
CA LEU A 233 4.05 -1.07 -18.03
C LEU A 233 4.25 -1.72 -19.40
N ALA A 234 3.80 -1.07 -20.47
CA ALA A 234 3.96 -1.54 -21.85
C ALA A 234 5.44 -1.58 -22.26
N LYS A 235 6.21 -0.55 -21.92
CA LYS A 235 7.66 -0.50 -22.14
C LYS A 235 8.39 -1.64 -21.46
N VAL A 236 8.08 -1.92 -20.19
CA VAL A 236 8.70 -2.99 -19.42
C VAL A 236 8.42 -4.37 -20.01
N CYS A 237 7.21 -4.63 -20.46
CA CYS A 237 6.88 -5.91 -21.10
C CYS A 237 7.19 -5.97 -22.61
N ARG A 238 7.72 -4.88 -23.19
CA ARG A 238 8.06 -4.74 -24.60
C ARG A 238 6.89 -5.05 -25.53
N LYS A 239 5.71 -4.56 -25.20
CA LYS A 239 4.49 -4.72 -25.98
C LYS A 239 3.95 -3.36 -26.40
N PRO A 240 3.46 -3.22 -27.63
CA PRO A 240 2.76 -2.01 -28.03
C PRO A 240 1.47 -1.86 -27.20
N VAL A 241 1.06 -0.63 -26.94
CA VAL A 241 -0.21 -0.35 -26.27
C VAL A 241 -1.15 0.38 -27.23
N LYS A 242 -2.41 -0.08 -27.27
CA LYS A 242 -3.51 0.61 -27.92
C LYS A 242 -4.46 1.12 -26.84
N PHE A 243 -4.56 2.43 -26.69
CA PHE A 243 -5.49 3.06 -25.77
C PHE A 243 -6.88 3.20 -26.37
N VAL A 244 -7.90 2.90 -25.58
CA VAL A 244 -9.29 3.27 -25.84
C VAL A 244 -9.74 4.16 -24.69
N ARG A 245 -9.68 5.49 -24.92
CA ARG A 245 -10.13 6.48 -23.94
C ARG A 245 -11.64 6.63 -24.07
N THR A 246 -12.34 6.51 -22.95
CA THR A 246 -13.81 6.60 -22.91
C THR A 246 -14.28 7.32 -21.67
N PRO A 247 -15.42 8.05 -21.73
CA PRO A 247 -15.93 8.73 -20.55
C PRO A 247 -16.10 7.79 -19.37
N ARG A 248 -15.62 8.21 -18.21
CA ARG A 248 -15.72 7.42 -16.96
C ARG A 248 -17.18 7.08 -16.63
N GLU A 249 -18.09 8.03 -16.85
CA GLU A 249 -19.52 7.88 -16.60
C GLU A 249 -20.14 6.76 -17.45
N TYR A 250 -19.64 6.58 -18.67
CA TYR A 250 -20.05 5.46 -19.53
C TYR A 250 -19.64 4.13 -18.91
N LEU A 251 -18.40 4.01 -18.44
CA LEU A 251 -17.88 2.80 -17.80
C LEU A 251 -18.70 2.40 -16.56
N LEU A 252 -19.03 3.40 -15.72
CA LEU A 252 -19.82 3.18 -14.51
C LEU A 252 -21.26 2.80 -14.83
N ARG A 253 -21.91 3.47 -15.79
CA ARG A 253 -23.28 3.12 -16.25
C ARG A 253 -23.37 1.73 -16.88
N ALA A 254 -22.30 1.26 -17.52
CA ALA A 254 -22.22 -0.10 -18.05
C ALA A 254 -21.97 -1.16 -16.97
N GLY A 255 -21.94 -0.77 -15.69
CA GLY A 255 -21.73 -1.65 -14.54
C GLY A 255 -20.27 -1.91 -14.20
N GLY A 256 -19.34 -1.13 -14.75
CA GLY A 256 -17.94 -1.14 -14.36
C GLY A 256 -17.73 -0.59 -12.95
N HIS A 257 -16.73 -1.10 -12.24
CA HIS A 257 -16.42 -0.66 -10.90
C HIS A 257 -14.90 -0.62 -10.65
N PRO A 258 -14.33 0.47 -10.11
CA PRO A 258 -12.88 0.60 -9.90
C PRO A 258 -12.33 -0.35 -8.82
N MET A 259 -13.19 -0.91 -7.98
CA MET A 259 -12.83 -1.83 -6.88
C MET A 259 -13.56 -3.17 -6.96
N GLY A 260 -14.44 -3.33 -7.93
CA GLY A 260 -15.39 -4.44 -7.99
C GLY A 260 -15.04 -5.52 -9.01
N PRO A 261 -15.92 -6.51 -9.18
CA PRO A 261 -15.64 -7.64 -10.05
C PRO A 261 -15.56 -7.28 -11.55
N ARG A 262 -16.21 -6.18 -11.98
CA ARG A 262 -16.19 -5.69 -13.37
C ARG A 262 -15.18 -4.55 -13.50
N LEU A 263 -13.89 -4.88 -13.32
CA LEU A 263 -12.82 -3.92 -13.50
C LEU A 263 -12.70 -3.50 -14.96
N TYR A 264 -12.57 -2.21 -15.18
CA TYR A 264 -12.28 -1.61 -16.49
C TYR A 264 -10.88 -0.98 -16.54
N PHE A 265 -10.25 -0.84 -15.36
CA PHE A 265 -8.89 -0.39 -15.13
C PHE A 265 -8.31 -1.18 -13.95
N GLY A 266 -7.02 -1.09 -13.65
CA GLY A 266 -6.45 -1.85 -12.54
C GLY A 266 -7.13 -1.55 -11.19
N LEU A 267 -7.18 -2.52 -10.33
CA LEU A 267 -7.89 -2.44 -9.03
C LEU A 267 -7.46 -1.21 -8.22
N TYR A 268 -8.41 -0.36 -7.84
CA TYR A 268 -8.25 0.93 -7.14
C TYR A 268 -7.53 2.04 -7.93
N LEU A 269 -7.16 1.84 -9.20
CA LEU A 269 -6.39 2.84 -9.95
C LEU A 269 -7.25 3.92 -10.62
N ASP A 270 -8.58 3.83 -10.55
CA ASP A 270 -9.51 4.89 -10.96
C ASP A 270 -10.23 5.53 -9.76
N MET A 271 -9.49 5.83 -8.70
CA MET A 271 -9.95 6.57 -7.52
C MET A 271 -9.66 8.08 -7.68
N PRO A 272 -10.25 8.95 -6.85
CA PRO A 272 -9.86 10.36 -6.81
C PRO A 272 -8.35 10.53 -6.63
N PRO A 273 -7.73 11.56 -7.21
CA PRO A 273 -6.29 11.73 -7.13
C PRO A 273 -5.86 12.11 -5.73
N ILE A 274 -4.87 11.39 -5.21
CA ILE A 274 -4.17 11.73 -3.97
C ILE A 274 -2.68 11.67 -4.25
N THR A 275 -1.97 12.76 -3.98
CA THR A 275 -0.51 12.81 -4.11
C THR A 275 0.13 13.47 -2.90
N GLU A 276 1.41 13.19 -2.69
CA GLU A 276 2.14 13.62 -1.50
C GLU A 276 3.58 14.03 -1.82
N VAL A 277 4.14 14.91 -0.98
CA VAL A 277 5.51 15.40 -1.06
C VAL A 277 6.39 14.63 -0.07
N THR A 278 7.53 14.11 -0.53
CA THR A 278 8.40 13.21 0.25
C THR A 278 9.65 13.91 0.83
N ALA A 279 9.74 15.23 0.77
CA ALA A 279 10.94 15.99 1.19
C ALA A 279 11.36 15.71 2.64
N LYS A 280 10.40 15.52 3.55
CA LYS A 280 10.69 15.17 4.95
C LYS A 280 11.32 13.79 5.08
N ALA A 281 10.78 12.77 4.39
CA ALA A 281 11.37 11.44 4.38
C ALA A 281 12.79 11.43 3.79
N GLN A 282 13.02 12.19 2.71
CA GLN A 282 14.35 12.32 2.11
C GLN A 282 15.34 12.93 3.11
N ARG A 283 14.95 13.98 3.82
CA ARG A 283 15.81 14.66 4.80
C ARG A 283 16.07 13.81 6.03
N VAL A 284 15.04 13.27 6.66
CA VAL A 284 15.12 12.59 7.96
C VAL A 284 15.49 11.11 7.80
N LEU A 285 14.76 10.36 6.96
CA LEU A 285 14.97 8.93 6.78
C LEU A 285 16.01 8.60 5.71
N LYS A 286 16.62 9.61 5.07
CA LYS A 286 17.50 9.43 3.91
C LYS A 286 16.85 8.59 2.81
N PHE A 287 15.53 8.77 2.67
CA PHE A 287 14.73 8.06 1.68
C PHE A 287 15.15 8.43 0.26
N LYS A 288 15.37 7.41 -0.56
CA LYS A 288 15.67 7.56 -1.99
C LYS A 288 14.79 6.58 -2.76
N PRO A 289 13.82 7.07 -3.53
CA PRO A 289 12.96 6.19 -4.30
C PRO A 289 13.74 5.56 -5.46
N THR A 290 13.52 4.28 -5.68
CA THR A 290 13.97 3.56 -6.86
C THR A 290 13.32 4.16 -8.11
N ASP A 291 14.07 4.24 -9.20
CA ASP A 291 13.50 4.63 -10.49
C ASP A 291 12.29 3.75 -10.85
N PHE A 292 11.22 4.39 -11.32
CA PHE A 292 9.94 3.73 -11.53
C PHE A 292 10.04 2.58 -12.54
N SER A 293 10.79 2.77 -13.61
CA SER A 293 11.00 1.74 -14.64
C SER A 293 11.77 0.54 -14.10
N THR A 294 12.74 0.78 -13.22
CA THR A 294 13.52 -0.27 -12.54
C THR A 294 12.64 -1.11 -11.62
N GLY A 295 11.84 -0.48 -10.77
CA GLY A 295 10.92 -1.19 -9.88
C GLY A 295 9.85 -1.98 -10.65
N LEU A 296 9.31 -1.41 -11.73
CA LEU A 296 8.37 -2.11 -12.62
C LEU A 296 9.02 -3.30 -13.33
N ALA A 297 10.28 -3.19 -13.78
CA ALA A 297 10.99 -4.30 -14.41
C ALA A 297 11.19 -5.48 -13.46
N GLU A 298 11.54 -5.25 -12.20
CA GLU A 298 11.61 -6.31 -11.20
C GLU A 298 10.24 -6.92 -10.91
N THR A 299 9.20 -6.09 -10.84
CA THR A 299 7.81 -6.55 -10.64
C THR A 299 7.36 -7.43 -11.79
N TYR A 300 7.67 -7.05 -13.04
CA TYR A 300 7.34 -7.83 -14.22
C TYR A 300 8.09 -9.17 -14.28
N LYS A 301 9.38 -9.20 -13.91
CA LYS A 301 10.14 -10.46 -13.78
C LYS A 301 9.48 -11.40 -12.77
N TRP A 302 9.02 -10.86 -11.65
CA TRP A 302 8.29 -11.63 -10.65
C TRP A 302 6.94 -12.13 -11.22
N TYR A 303 6.17 -11.26 -11.87
CA TYR A 303 4.92 -11.60 -12.53
C TYR A 303 5.09 -12.78 -13.49
N LEU A 304 6.11 -12.75 -14.36
CA LEU A 304 6.36 -13.84 -15.32
C LEU A 304 6.62 -15.20 -14.68
N ARG A 305 7.20 -15.21 -13.47
CA ARG A 305 7.52 -16.46 -12.75
C ARG A 305 6.35 -17.01 -11.93
N HIS A 306 5.42 -16.17 -11.53
CA HIS A 306 4.38 -16.51 -10.55
C HIS A 306 2.96 -16.38 -11.11
N ASN A 307 2.79 -15.74 -12.25
CA ASN A 307 1.49 -15.68 -12.93
C ASN A 307 1.29 -16.97 -13.71
N HIS A 308 0.74 -17.97 -13.06
CA HIS A 308 0.18 -19.15 -13.73
C HIS A 308 -1.18 -18.73 -14.28
N ALA A 309 -1.19 -18.24 -15.52
CA ALA A 309 -2.33 -17.61 -16.15
C ALA A 309 -3.60 -18.47 -16.03
N ALA A 310 -4.44 -18.16 -15.06
CA ALA A 310 -5.83 -18.48 -15.17
C ALA A 310 -6.36 -17.77 -16.42
N LYS A 311 -7.12 -18.48 -17.26
CA LYS A 311 -7.72 -17.90 -18.46
C LYS A 311 -8.54 -16.69 -18.03
N GLN A 312 -8.12 -15.51 -18.43
CA GLN A 312 -8.82 -14.27 -18.08
C GLN A 312 -10.12 -14.19 -18.88
N ASP A 313 -11.20 -13.85 -18.19
CA ASP A 313 -12.47 -13.51 -18.83
C ASP A 313 -12.47 -12.04 -19.23
N TYR A 314 -12.52 -11.77 -20.53
CA TYR A 314 -12.57 -10.42 -21.10
C TYR A 314 -13.97 -10.03 -21.60
N SER A 315 -14.99 -10.81 -21.36
CA SER A 315 -16.36 -10.63 -21.90
C SER A 315 -16.95 -9.26 -21.58
N PHE A 316 -16.71 -8.77 -20.35
CA PHE A 316 -17.15 -7.43 -19.96
C PHE A 316 -16.43 -6.33 -20.75
N GLU A 317 -15.14 -6.44 -20.95
CA GLU A 317 -14.37 -5.48 -21.74
C GLU A 317 -14.77 -5.51 -23.21
N ASP A 318 -15.00 -6.71 -23.76
CA ASP A 318 -15.47 -6.86 -25.14
C ASP A 318 -16.82 -6.18 -25.36
N THR A 319 -17.71 -6.26 -24.37
CA THR A 319 -18.98 -5.53 -24.37
C THR A 319 -18.76 -4.01 -24.32
N LEU A 320 -17.88 -3.54 -23.44
CA LEU A 320 -17.55 -2.11 -23.38
C LEU A 320 -16.98 -1.60 -24.71
N LEU A 321 -16.02 -2.31 -25.28
CA LEU A 321 -15.29 -1.90 -26.48
C LEU A 321 -16.18 -1.83 -27.75
N LYS A 322 -17.25 -2.62 -27.82
CA LYS A 322 -18.22 -2.59 -28.92
C LYS A 322 -18.97 -1.27 -29.04
N HIS A 323 -19.26 -0.62 -27.92
CA HIS A 323 -20.15 0.54 -27.85
C HIS A 323 -19.53 1.77 -27.19
N ALA A 324 -18.25 1.67 -26.79
CA ALA A 324 -17.58 2.76 -26.09
C ALA A 324 -17.45 4.01 -26.98
N PRO A 325 -17.94 5.17 -26.54
CA PRO A 325 -17.57 6.43 -27.18
C PRO A 325 -16.07 6.66 -26.95
N VAL A 326 -15.33 6.84 -28.05
CA VAL A 326 -13.88 7.04 -28.00
C VAL A 326 -13.58 8.54 -27.90
N LEU A 327 -12.87 8.91 -26.85
CA LEU A 327 -12.37 10.26 -26.66
C LEU A 327 -11.07 10.46 -27.48
N PRO A 328 -10.83 11.68 -27.99
CA PRO A 328 -9.57 11.99 -28.67
C PRO A 328 -8.37 11.83 -27.71
N PRO A 329 -7.15 11.65 -28.27
CA PRO A 329 -5.95 11.73 -27.45
C PRO A 329 -5.90 13.05 -26.69
N ALA A 330 -5.47 13.01 -25.43
CA ALA A 330 -5.23 14.24 -24.68
C ALA A 330 -4.17 15.08 -25.41
N THR A 331 -4.49 16.32 -25.75
CA THR A 331 -3.52 17.25 -26.34
C THR A 331 -2.35 17.41 -25.38
N LYS A 332 -1.12 17.26 -25.88
CA LYS A 332 0.07 17.57 -25.08
C LYS A 332 0.04 19.06 -24.76
N VAL A 333 -0.04 19.41 -23.49
CA VAL A 333 0.20 20.77 -22.98
C VAL A 333 1.68 20.95 -22.76
#